data_1c1fc13e7d75a64be5680ea59008367c
#
_entry.id   1c1fc13e7d75a64be5680ea59008367c
#
_cell.length_a   1.000
_cell.length_b   1.000
_cell.length_c   1.000
_cell.angle_alpha   90.00
_cell.angle_beta   90.00
_cell.angle_gamma   90.00
#
_symmetry.space_group_name_H-M   'P 1'
#
loop_
_entity.id
_entity.type
_entity.pdbx_description
1 polymer ?
#
loop_
_entity_poly.entity_id
_entity_poly.type
_entity_poly.pdbx_seq_one_letter_code
_entity_poly.pdbx_strand_id
1 'polypeptide(L)'
;LLRDSTSIGYGASLNSNVQGTGFWRVDQGGQSDYDIEFISFSYLDSPSTTSATTYKVQWATNAGTLYLNRAGDLAGSGAWEHGPVASNITVMELLAW
;
A
#
# COMPACT_ATOMS: atom_id res chain seq x y z
N LEU A 1 1.07 -6.76 1.92
CA LEU A 1 1.60 -6.79 3.27
C LEU A 1 2.58 -7.95 3.42
N LEU A 2 3.67 -7.70 4.09
CA LEU A 2 4.70 -8.72 4.39
C LEU A 2 4.89 -8.84 5.89
N ARG A 3 5.06 -10.08 6.36
CA ARG A 3 5.63 -10.41 7.65
C ARG A 3 7.02 -10.99 7.39
N ASP A 4 8.05 -10.30 7.82
CA ASP A 4 9.44 -10.55 7.43
C ASP A 4 9.61 -10.60 5.90
N SER A 5 9.77 -11.76 5.31
CA SER A 5 9.82 -11.98 3.86
C SER A 5 8.58 -12.68 3.29
N THR A 6 7.60 -13.02 4.14
CA THR A 6 6.42 -13.78 3.74
C THR A 6 5.26 -12.85 3.43
N SER A 7 4.64 -12.99 2.28
CA SER A 7 3.39 -12.30 1.96
C SER A 7 2.25 -12.81 2.81
N ILE A 8 1.52 -11.89 3.42
CA ILE A 8 0.35 -12.19 4.25
C ILE A 8 -0.83 -11.29 3.88
N GLY A 9 -2.02 -11.66 4.30
CA GLY A 9 -3.22 -10.84 4.12
C GLY A 9 -3.59 -10.61 2.64
N TYR A 10 -3.31 -11.56 1.78
CA TYR A 10 -3.65 -11.46 0.36
C TYR A 10 -4.86 -12.30 0.01
N GLY A 11 -5.64 -11.83 -0.97
CA GLY A 11 -6.77 -12.57 -1.51
C GLY A 11 -6.36 -13.76 -2.37
N ALA A 12 -7.31 -14.63 -2.68
CA ALA A 12 -7.09 -15.72 -3.64
C ALA A 12 -6.71 -15.17 -5.01
N SER A 13 -5.73 -15.79 -5.65
CA SER A 13 -5.38 -15.45 -7.02
C SER A 13 -6.49 -15.88 -7.97
N LEU A 14 -7.02 -14.95 -8.72
CA LEU A 14 -7.99 -15.23 -9.78
C LEU A 14 -7.30 -15.66 -11.09
N ASN A 15 -6.09 -15.22 -11.29
CA ASN A 15 -5.24 -15.58 -12.41
C ASN A 15 -3.81 -15.60 -11.91
N SER A 16 -3.11 -16.64 -12.01
CA SER A 16 -1.79 -17.00 -11.50
C SER A 16 -0.72 -15.89 -11.27
N ASN A 17 -1.03 -14.63 -11.45
CA ASN A 17 0.01 -13.62 -11.60
C ASN A 17 0.09 -12.53 -10.54
N VAL A 18 -1.01 -12.19 -9.85
CA VAL A 18 -0.93 -11.09 -8.87
C VAL A 18 -1.81 -11.37 -7.67
N GLN A 19 -1.20 -11.43 -6.51
CA GLN A 19 -1.89 -11.45 -5.22
C GLN A 19 -1.48 -10.21 -4.43
N GLY A 20 -2.43 -9.52 -3.83
CA GLY A 20 -2.18 -8.34 -3.04
C GLY A 20 -3.16 -8.21 -1.89
N THR A 21 -2.76 -7.49 -0.87
CA THR A 21 -3.60 -7.14 0.27
C THR A 21 -4.65 -6.12 -0.14
N GLY A 22 -4.31 -5.25 -1.08
CA GLY A 22 -5.20 -4.27 -1.65
C GLY A 22 -4.79 -3.93 -3.08
N PHE A 23 -5.79 -3.57 -3.86
CA PHE A 23 -5.62 -3.10 -5.23
C PHE A 23 -6.35 -1.78 -5.39
N TRP A 24 -5.77 -0.89 -6.15
CA TRP A 24 -6.46 0.29 -6.62
C TRP A 24 -6.14 0.53 -8.09
N ARG A 25 -6.99 1.26 -8.73
CA ARG A 25 -6.81 1.68 -10.10
C ARG A 25 -6.85 3.19 -10.16
N VAL A 26 -5.84 3.76 -10.75
CA VAL A 26 -5.88 5.16 -11.14
C VAL A 26 -6.56 5.22 -12.51
N ASP A 27 -7.66 5.93 -12.61
CA ASP A 27 -8.38 6.06 -13.87
C ASP A 27 -7.58 6.97 -14.82
N GLN A 28 -7.27 6.45 -15.99
CA GLN A 28 -6.45 7.12 -17.01
C GLN A 28 -7.20 8.19 -17.80
N GLY A 29 -8.02 8.97 -17.17
CA GLY A 29 -8.81 10.04 -17.77
C GLY A 29 -8.03 11.32 -18.04
N GLY A 30 -6.73 11.26 -18.32
CA GLY A 30 -5.92 12.42 -18.74
C GLY A 30 -5.50 13.40 -17.65
N GLN A 31 -5.83 13.11 -16.38
CA GLN A 31 -5.41 13.90 -15.22
C GLN A 31 -4.79 13.07 -14.10
N SER A 32 -4.44 11.85 -14.39
CA SER A 32 -3.97 10.87 -13.40
C SER A 32 -2.65 11.24 -12.69
N ASP A 33 -1.89 12.16 -13.28
CA ASP A 33 -0.61 12.59 -12.70
C ASP A 33 -0.78 13.57 -11.52
N TYR A 34 -2.00 14.10 -11.36
CA TYR A 34 -2.32 15.08 -10.32
C TYR A 34 -3.06 14.48 -9.13
N ASP A 35 -3.61 13.29 -9.30
CA ASP A 35 -4.45 12.67 -8.27
C ASP A 35 -3.62 11.91 -7.24
N ILE A 36 -4.07 12.00 -5.99
CA ILE A 36 -3.57 11.18 -4.88
C ILE A 36 -4.67 10.26 -4.44
N GLU A 37 -4.44 8.97 -4.61
CA GLU A 37 -5.34 7.93 -4.15
C GLU A 37 -4.96 7.47 -2.75
N PHE A 38 -5.97 7.29 -1.90
CA PHE A 38 -5.79 6.79 -0.55
C PHE A 38 -6.20 5.34 -0.47
N ILE A 39 -5.36 4.53 0.13
CA ILE A 39 -5.67 3.15 0.43
C ILE A 39 -5.47 2.89 1.91
N SER A 40 -6.40 2.16 2.51
CA SER A 40 -6.27 1.68 3.88
C SER A 40 -6.72 0.22 3.97
N PHE A 41 -6.07 -0.52 4.82
CA PHE A 41 -6.46 -1.90 5.13
C PHE A 41 -6.04 -2.24 6.56
N SER A 42 -6.68 -3.25 7.10
CA SER A 42 -6.30 -3.87 8.36
C SER A 42 -6.21 -5.38 8.19
N TYR A 43 -5.34 -6.00 8.94
CA TYR A 43 -5.15 -7.45 8.90
C TYR A 43 -4.82 -7.96 10.30
N LEU A 44 -5.50 -9.02 10.70
CA LEU A 44 -5.21 -9.74 11.92
C LEU A 44 -4.26 -10.89 11.59
N ASP A 45 -3.06 -10.82 12.12
CA ASP A 45 -2.04 -11.86 11.96
C ASP A 45 -1.90 -12.71 13.22
N SER A 46 -1.45 -13.93 13.04
CA SER A 46 -1.15 -14.87 14.12
C SER A 46 0.21 -15.51 13.85
N PRO A 47 1.31 -14.80 14.11
CA PRO A 47 2.65 -15.26 13.76
C PRO A 47 3.13 -16.46 14.57
N SER A 48 2.50 -16.76 15.71
CA SER A 48 2.86 -17.87 16.59
C SER A 48 4.35 -17.91 16.94
N THR A 49 4.92 -16.74 17.22
CA THR A 49 6.33 -16.60 17.56
C THR A 49 6.51 -15.59 18.69
N THR A 50 7.56 -15.76 19.47
CA THR A 50 8.03 -14.79 20.46
C THR A 50 9.24 -14.00 19.96
N SER A 51 9.72 -14.30 18.77
CA SER A 51 10.82 -13.57 18.14
C SER A 51 10.34 -12.24 17.55
N ALA A 52 11.25 -11.29 17.45
CA ALA A 52 10.96 -10.03 16.76
C ALA A 52 10.47 -10.28 15.33
N THR A 53 9.38 -9.64 14.98
CA THR A 53 8.72 -9.79 13.68
C THR A 53 8.62 -8.43 13.01
N THR A 54 8.99 -8.36 11.75
CA THR A 54 8.94 -7.12 10.96
C THR A 54 7.72 -7.12 10.04
N TYR A 55 6.88 -6.11 10.18
CA TYR A 55 5.78 -5.86 9.24
C TYR A 55 6.14 -4.72 8.30
N LYS A 56 5.89 -4.91 7.01
CA LYS A 56 6.15 -3.91 5.98
C LYS A 56 5.16 -3.98 4.83
N VAL A 57 4.93 -2.85 4.19
CA VAL A 57 4.15 -2.76 2.96
C VAL A 57 5.10 -2.80 1.78
N GLN A 58 4.75 -3.58 0.79
CA GLN A 58 5.42 -3.62 -0.51
C GLN A 58 4.43 -3.21 -1.59
N TRP A 59 4.87 -2.39 -2.50
CA TRP A 59 4.09 -1.84 -3.57
C TRP A 59 4.57 -2.40 -4.90
N ALA A 60 3.65 -2.57 -5.83
CA ALA A 60 3.95 -2.95 -7.20
C ALA A 60 3.03 -2.23 -8.17
N THR A 61 3.55 -1.90 -9.33
CA THR A 61 2.78 -1.39 -10.47
C THR A 61 2.99 -2.28 -11.67
N ASN A 62 1.97 -2.40 -12.50
CA ASN A 62 2.06 -3.18 -13.74
C ASN A 62 2.89 -2.46 -14.81
N ALA A 63 2.88 -1.14 -14.80
CA ALA A 63 3.63 -0.31 -15.74
C ALA A 63 3.85 1.09 -15.16
N GLY A 64 4.84 1.80 -15.69
CA GLY A 64 5.12 3.17 -15.29
C GLY A 64 5.79 3.30 -13.93
N THR A 65 5.63 4.47 -13.32
CA THR A 65 6.21 4.83 -12.03
C THR A 65 5.11 4.99 -10.99
N LEU A 66 5.29 4.37 -9.85
CA LEU A 66 4.45 4.56 -8.69
C LEU A 66 5.09 5.58 -7.76
N TYR A 67 4.35 6.60 -7.42
CA TYR A 67 4.77 7.61 -6.45
C TYR A 67 4.07 7.36 -5.11
N LEU A 68 4.83 7.32 -4.04
CA LEU A 68 4.29 7.18 -2.69
C LEU A 68 4.25 8.54 -2.00
N ASN A 69 3.11 8.85 -1.39
CA ASN A 69 2.87 10.07 -0.61
C ASN A 69 2.95 11.37 -1.43
N ARG A 70 2.81 11.31 -2.72
CA ARG A 70 2.75 12.48 -3.58
C ARG A 70 2.08 12.17 -4.91
N ALA A 71 1.60 13.19 -5.60
CA ALA A 71 1.20 13.08 -7.00
C ALA A 71 2.40 12.87 -7.94
N GLY A 72 2.16 12.40 -9.13
CA GLY A 72 3.17 12.20 -10.16
C GLY A 72 3.78 13.50 -10.64
N ASP A 73 2.95 14.48 -10.93
CA ASP A 73 3.37 15.83 -11.33
C ASP A 73 3.34 16.79 -10.15
N LEU A 74 4.50 17.34 -9.83
CA LEU A 74 4.67 18.39 -8.82
C LEU A 74 4.97 19.74 -9.44
N ALA A 75 5.06 19.82 -10.77
CA ALA A 75 5.53 21.02 -11.47
C ALA A 75 4.43 22.06 -11.75
N GLY A 76 3.19 21.76 -11.45
CA GLY A 76 2.07 22.67 -11.62
C GLY A 76 2.13 23.84 -10.67
N SER A 77 1.95 25.05 -11.20
CA SER A 77 1.97 26.32 -10.45
C SER A 77 0.78 26.53 -9.50
N GLY A 78 0.02 25.48 -9.21
CA GLY A 78 -1.14 25.50 -8.32
C GLY A 78 -1.08 24.45 -7.22
N ALA A 79 0.06 24.22 -6.66
CA ALA A 79 0.48 23.13 -5.79
C ALA A 79 -0.37 22.81 -4.53
N TRP A 80 -1.53 23.36 -4.36
CA TRP A 80 -2.44 23.05 -3.25
C TRP A 80 -3.02 21.64 -3.36
N GLU A 81 -3.15 21.14 -4.59
CA GLU A 81 -3.83 19.89 -4.91
C GLU A 81 -2.88 18.68 -4.92
N HIS A 82 -1.57 18.94 -4.92
CA HIS A 82 -0.55 17.93 -5.15
C HIS A 82 0.44 17.77 -3.99
N GLY A 83 0.11 18.39 -2.86
CA GLY A 83 0.98 18.41 -1.69
C GLY A 83 1.36 17.01 -1.20
N PRO A 84 2.53 16.86 -0.59
CA PRO A 84 2.93 15.58 0.00
C PRO A 84 1.97 15.20 1.13
N VAL A 85 1.64 13.93 1.17
CA VAL A 85 0.83 13.31 2.23
C VAL A 85 1.69 12.32 3.00
N ALA A 86 1.19 11.83 4.14
CA ALA A 86 1.89 10.87 4.95
C ALA A 86 1.19 9.51 4.93
N SER A 87 1.98 8.45 4.92
CA SER A 87 1.52 7.09 5.17
C SER A 87 1.97 6.64 6.57
N ASN A 88 1.20 5.76 7.15
CA ASN A 88 1.58 5.14 8.41
C ASN A 88 1.28 3.64 8.38
N ILE A 89 1.95 2.91 9.24
CA ILE A 89 1.64 1.53 9.59
C ILE A 89 1.56 1.45 11.11
N THR A 90 0.49 0.86 11.62
CA THR A 90 0.30 0.65 13.06
C THR A 90 0.21 -0.84 13.30
N VAL A 91 1.00 -1.33 14.23
CA VAL A 91 0.95 -2.71 14.71
C VAL A 91 0.53 -2.70 16.17
N MET A 92 -0.45 -3.51 16.50
CA MET A 92 -0.91 -3.71 17.88
C MET A 92 -0.78 -5.18 18.23
N GLU A 93 -0.16 -5.45 19.37
CA GLU A 93 -0.14 -6.79 19.93
C GLU A 93 -1.36 -6.98 20.84
N LEU A 94 -2.11 -8.04 20.57
CA LEU A 94 -3.23 -8.46 21.39
C LEU A 94 -2.76 -9.60 22.29
N LEU A 95 -2.77 -9.37 23.57
CA LEU A 95 -2.48 -10.43 24.54
C LEU A 95 -3.65 -11.42 24.59
N ALA A 96 -3.34 -12.70 24.49
CA ALA A 96 -4.31 -13.73 24.78
C ALA A 96 -4.57 -13.78 26.27
N TRP A 97 -5.80 -13.94 26.62
CA TRP A 97 -6.22 -14.16 28.00
C TRP A 97 -6.09 -15.62 28.38
#